data_554d8926d2c503f6af39e370b17f4d6a
#
_entry.id   554d8926d2c503f6af39e370b17f4d6a
#
_cell.length_a   1.000
_cell.length_b   1.000
_cell.length_c   1.000
_cell.angle_alpha   90.00
_cell.angle_beta   90.00
_cell.angle_gamma   90.00
#
_symmetry.space_group_name_H-M   'P 1'
#
loop_
_entity.id
_entity.type
_entity.pdbx_description
1 polymer ?
#
loop_
_entity_poly.entity_id
_entity_poly.type
_entity_poly.pdbx_seq_one_letter_code
_entity_poly.pdbx_strand_id
1 'polypeptide(L)'
;FRLDPDKGHSLRIIYTGGALPADRESVFWLNVLELQPKPAHRADRNNIKLSIRPRLKLFYRPKGLTGSPKEAVSQLRWRLVQEGESYAVACENPTPWNVSFNHIGLKSVSLRDEEKQSGMCPAKGTAVFSLAGTPDKSGKLTLITIDDFGGYHDSEAVFSR
;
A
#
# COMPACT_ATOMS: atom_id res chain seq x y z
N PHE A 1 -9.14 12.99 -21.75
CA PHE A 1 -8.45 12.94 -23.06
C PHE A 1 -8.74 11.61 -23.76
N ARG A 2 -8.61 11.61 -25.09
CA ARG A 2 -8.68 10.41 -25.89
C ARG A 2 -7.28 9.92 -26.19
N LEU A 3 -7.07 8.63 -26.09
CA LEU A 3 -5.82 7.96 -26.46
C LEU A 3 -6.09 7.11 -27.71
N ASP A 4 -5.42 7.42 -28.80
CA ASP A 4 -5.50 6.62 -30.02
C ASP A 4 -4.59 5.37 -29.91
N PRO A 5 -4.85 4.29 -30.71
CA PRO A 5 -4.01 3.10 -30.73
C PRO A 5 -2.53 3.47 -30.94
N ASP A 6 -1.64 2.76 -30.26
CA ASP A 6 -0.17 2.90 -30.35
C ASP A 6 0.36 4.31 -29.98
N LYS A 7 -0.44 5.11 -29.30
CA LYS A 7 -0.03 6.43 -28.78
C LYS A 7 0.12 6.41 -27.26
N GLY A 8 1.15 7.13 -26.80
CA GLY A 8 1.35 7.42 -25.38
C GLY A 8 0.80 8.80 -25.01
N HIS A 9 0.47 8.97 -23.74
CA HIS A 9 0.10 10.26 -23.18
C HIS A 9 0.78 10.47 -21.82
N SER A 10 1.35 11.65 -21.60
CA SER A 10 1.98 12.00 -20.34
C SER A 10 1.00 12.78 -19.46
N LEU A 11 0.78 12.30 -18.25
CA LEU A 11 0.01 13.01 -17.22
C LEU A 11 0.99 13.80 -16.34
N ARG A 12 0.83 15.12 -16.31
CA ARG A 12 1.60 15.98 -15.42
C ARG A 12 0.79 16.28 -14.17
N ILE A 13 1.30 15.87 -13.01
CA ILE A 13 0.72 16.13 -11.70
C ILE A 13 1.54 17.25 -11.05
N ILE A 14 0.86 18.31 -10.59
CA ILE A 14 1.50 19.46 -9.98
C ILE A 14 0.85 19.71 -8.62
N TYR A 15 1.69 19.87 -7.60
CA TYR A 15 1.23 20.38 -6.32
C TYR A 15 0.99 21.88 -6.41
N THR A 16 -0.25 22.31 -6.18
CA THR A 16 -0.69 23.71 -6.33
C THR A 16 -0.67 24.49 -5.01
N GLY A 17 -0.14 23.91 -3.97
CA GLY A 17 -0.14 24.51 -2.63
C GLY A 17 -1.34 24.04 -1.81
N GLY A 18 -1.15 24.00 -0.48
CA GLY A 18 -2.14 23.57 0.50
C GLY A 18 -1.44 23.26 1.82
N ALA A 19 -2.21 23.11 2.89
CA ALA A 19 -1.66 22.79 4.21
C ALA A 19 -1.36 21.28 4.30
N LEU A 20 -0.22 20.85 3.76
CA LEU A 20 0.30 19.50 3.99
C LEU A 20 1.31 19.50 5.13
N PRO A 21 1.39 18.40 5.92
CA PRO A 21 2.41 18.25 6.94
C PRO A 21 3.81 18.42 6.35
N ALA A 22 4.64 19.24 6.99
CA ALA A 22 6.02 19.45 6.58
C ALA A 22 6.99 18.44 7.22
N ASP A 23 6.52 17.66 8.20
CA ASP A 23 7.29 16.77 9.05
C ASP A 23 7.19 15.29 8.66
N ARG A 24 6.43 14.98 7.60
CA ARG A 24 6.20 13.61 7.10
C ARG A 24 5.68 13.61 5.68
N GLU A 25 5.72 12.46 5.04
CA GLU A 25 5.07 12.24 3.76
C GLU A 25 3.55 12.31 3.86
N SER A 26 2.93 12.83 2.81
CA SER A 26 1.48 12.72 2.57
C SER A 26 1.21 11.77 1.42
N VAL A 27 0.20 10.91 1.56
CA VAL A 27 -0.19 9.93 0.54
C VAL A 27 -1.49 10.35 -0.14
N PHE A 28 -1.51 10.24 -1.46
CA PHE A 28 -2.67 10.42 -2.33
C PHE A 28 -2.87 9.18 -3.20
N TRP A 29 -4.04 9.08 -3.81
CA TRP A 29 -4.36 8.00 -4.72
C TRP A 29 -4.68 8.56 -6.10
N LEU A 30 -3.87 8.19 -7.08
CA LEU A 30 -4.15 8.45 -8.48
C LEU A 30 -4.94 7.28 -9.04
N ASN A 31 -6.15 7.56 -9.52
CA ASN A 31 -6.99 6.59 -10.21
C ASN A 31 -7.06 6.99 -11.68
N VAL A 32 -6.70 6.10 -12.58
CA VAL A 32 -6.82 6.29 -14.02
C VAL A 32 -7.90 5.34 -14.52
N LEU A 33 -9.00 5.89 -15.04
CA LEU A 33 -10.10 5.09 -15.55
C LEU A 33 -10.05 5.05 -17.08
N GLU A 34 -9.94 3.86 -17.63
CA GLU A 34 -10.10 3.61 -19.06
C GLU A 34 -11.59 3.57 -19.39
N LEU A 35 -12.03 4.45 -20.30
CA LEU A 35 -13.37 4.45 -20.85
C LEU A 35 -13.33 3.92 -22.28
N GLN A 36 -13.86 2.73 -22.49
CA GLN A 36 -13.90 2.14 -23.82
C GLN A 36 -14.92 2.84 -24.70
N PRO A 37 -14.61 3.08 -26.00
CA PRO A 37 -15.56 3.68 -26.93
C PRO A 37 -16.79 2.79 -27.12
N LYS A 38 -17.92 3.41 -27.39
CA LYS A 38 -19.11 2.67 -27.79
C LYS A 38 -18.88 2.08 -29.18
N PRO A 39 -19.16 0.78 -29.42
CA PRO A 39 -19.04 0.20 -30.75
C PRO A 39 -20.00 0.90 -31.72
N ALA A 40 -19.48 1.19 -32.91
CA ALA A 40 -20.25 1.89 -33.97
C ALA A 40 -21.42 1.04 -34.49
N HIS A 41 -21.32 -0.29 -34.40
CA HIS A 41 -22.34 -1.24 -34.78
C HIS A 41 -22.69 -2.16 -33.61
N ARG A 42 -23.98 -2.21 -33.25
CA ARG A 42 -24.55 -3.27 -32.41
C ARG A 42 -24.59 -4.56 -33.26
N ALA A 43 -23.50 -5.26 -33.37
CA ALA A 43 -23.57 -6.64 -33.82
C ALA A 43 -24.20 -7.47 -32.70
N ASP A 44 -25.14 -8.33 -33.02
CA ASP A 44 -25.81 -9.32 -32.14
C ASP A 44 -24.83 -10.40 -31.62
N ARG A 45 -23.70 -9.98 -31.09
CA ARG A 45 -22.70 -10.87 -30.50
C ARG A 45 -22.57 -10.56 -29.01
N ASN A 46 -22.55 -11.61 -28.21
CA ASN A 46 -22.21 -11.50 -26.79
C ASN A 46 -20.79 -10.95 -26.66
N ASN A 47 -20.67 -9.68 -26.26
CA ASN A 47 -19.41 -9.01 -26.05
C ASN A 47 -19.17 -8.75 -24.57
N ILE A 48 -18.02 -9.17 -24.05
CA ILE A 48 -17.55 -8.79 -22.71
C ILE A 48 -16.68 -7.54 -22.88
N LYS A 49 -17.00 -6.47 -22.13
CA LYS A 49 -16.18 -5.26 -22.06
C LYS A 49 -15.45 -5.23 -20.73
N LEU A 50 -14.14 -5.15 -20.79
CA LEU A 50 -13.28 -4.97 -19.63
C LEU A 50 -12.79 -3.53 -19.60
N SER A 51 -12.99 -2.84 -18.49
CA SER A 51 -12.38 -1.52 -18.22
C SER A 51 -11.39 -1.67 -17.10
N ILE A 52 -10.18 -1.19 -17.31
CA ILE A 52 -9.11 -1.23 -16.32
C ILE A 52 -9.08 0.11 -15.59
N ARG A 53 -8.99 0.05 -14.26
CA ARG A 53 -8.82 1.23 -13.41
C ARG A 53 -7.63 1.04 -12.48
N PRO A 54 -6.40 1.27 -12.93
CA PRO A 54 -5.24 1.25 -12.06
C PRO A 54 -5.36 2.32 -10.98
N ARG A 55 -4.96 1.96 -9.77
CA ARG A 55 -4.92 2.81 -8.59
C ARG A 55 -3.50 2.84 -8.04
N LEU A 56 -2.84 3.98 -8.16
CA LEU A 56 -1.45 4.17 -7.78
C LEU A 56 -1.35 5.06 -6.54
N LYS A 57 -0.43 4.74 -5.64
CA LYS A 57 -0.07 5.65 -4.53
C LYS A 57 0.81 6.77 -5.09
N LEU A 58 0.50 7.99 -4.71
CA LEU A 58 1.30 9.18 -4.99
C LEU A 58 1.73 9.79 -3.68
N PHE A 59 3.05 9.85 -3.43
CA PHE A 59 3.60 10.43 -2.22
C PHE A 59 4.06 11.86 -2.47
N TYR A 60 3.56 12.80 -1.66
CA TYR A 60 4.17 14.11 -1.55
C TYR A 60 5.21 14.05 -0.42
N ARG A 61 6.44 14.37 -0.76
CA ARG A 61 7.60 14.29 0.12
C ARG A 61 8.15 15.67 0.36
N PRO A 62 7.96 16.26 1.55
CA PRO A 62 8.58 17.53 1.91
C PRO A 62 10.10 17.42 1.91
N LYS A 63 10.78 18.55 1.64
CA LYS A 63 12.22 18.61 1.78
C LYS A 63 12.64 18.56 3.24
N GLY A 64 13.78 17.91 3.54
CA GLY A 64 14.37 17.91 4.87
C GLY A 64 13.85 16.82 5.81
N LEU A 65 13.12 15.81 5.32
CA LEU A 65 12.79 14.63 6.12
C LEU A 65 14.07 13.87 6.48
N THR A 66 14.17 13.44 7.74
CA THR A 66 15.31 12.68 8.26
C THR A 66 15.23 11.20 7.86
N GLY A 67 16.39 10.58 7.61
CA GLY A 67 16.48 9.18 7.20
C GLY A 67 16.03 8.95 5.75
N SER A 68 15.67 7.72 5.45
CA SER A 68 15.23 7.28 4.12
C SER A 68 14.06 6.30 4.20
N PRO A 69 13.29 6.11 3.10
CA PRO A 69 12.22 5.08 3.06
C PRO A 69 12.75 3.67 3.38
N LYS A 70 13.97 3.35 2.93
CA LYS A 70 14.60 2.05 3.18
C LYS A 70 14.91 1.84 4.65
N GLU A 71 15.45 2.85 5.33
CA GLU A 71 15.76 2.79 6.76
C GLU A 71 14.49 2.73 7.61
N ALA A 72 13.39 3.32 7.15
CA ALA A 72 12.12 3.31 7.85
C ALA A 72 11.61 1.90 8.13
N VAL A 73 11.82 0.96 7.21
CA VAL A 73 11.38 -0.44 7.36
C VAL A 73 11.93 -1.08 8.64
N SER A 74 13.21 -0.85 8.95
CA SER A 74 13.87 -1.41 10.14
C SER A 74 13.45 -0.73 11.45
N GLN A 75 12.82 0.44 11.38
CA GLN A 75 12.38 1.21 12.54
C GLN A 75 10.90 0.95 12.90
N LEU A 76 10.18 0.18 12.08
CA LEU A 76 8.81 -0.22 12.39
C LEU A 76 8.76 -1.09 13.64
N ARG A 77 7.77 -0.82 14.48
CA ARG A 77 7.51 -1.60 15.69
C ARG A 77 6.25 -2.42 15.49
N TRP A 78 6.32 -3.69 15.86
CA TRP A 78 5.24 -4.62 15.67
C TRP A 78 4.78 -5.19 16.99
N ARG A 79 3.48 -5.20 17.22
CA ARG A 79 2.89 -5.79 18.43
C ARG A 79 1.66 -6.61 18.08
N LEU A 80 1.44 -7.68 18.84
CA LEU A 80 0.21 -8.46 18.80
C LEU A 80 -0.90 -7.69 19.52
N VAL A 81 -2.05 -7.58 18.89
CA VAL A 81 -3.27 -6.97 19.43
C VAL A 81 -4.36 -8.02 19.45
N GLN A 82 -5.09 -8.09 20.55
CA GLN A 82 -6.26 -8.94 20.69
C GLN A 82 -7.52 -8.06 20.77
N GLU A 83 -8.50 -8.34 19.92
CA GLU A 83 -9.80 -7.68 19.89
C GLU A 83 -10.91 -8.72 20.08
N GLY A 84 -11.34 -8.89 21.34
CA GLY A 84 -12.25 -9.97 21.71
C GLY A 84 -11.62 -11.35 21.46
N GLU A 85 -12.23 -12.13 20.58
CA GLU A 85 -11.73 -13.46 20.15
C GLU A 85 -10.80 -13.40 18.94
N SER A 86 -10.58 -12.21 18.38
CA SER A 86 -9.77 -12.00 17.18
C SER A 86 -8.39 -11.44 17.52
N TYR A 87 -7.41 -11.80 16.70
CA TYR A 87 -6.04 -11.31 16.81
C TYR A 87 -5.65 -10.49 15.57
N ALA A 88 -4.77 -9.52 15.78
CA ALA A 88 -4.20 -8.68 14.75
C ALA A 88 -2.73 -8.36 15.08
N VAL A 89 -1.94 -7.99 14.08
CA VAL A 89 -0.64 -7.36 14.28
C VAL A 89 -0.75 -5.87 13.99
N ALA A 90 -0.35 -5.05 14.94
CA ALA A 90 -0.26 -3.61 14.79
C ALA A 90 1.16 -3.21 14.41
N CYS A 91 1.28 -2.45 13.33
CA CYS A 91 2.49 -1.78 12.91
C CYS A 91 2.47 -0.34 13.40
N GLU A 92 3.43 0.06 14.22
CA GLU A 92 3.67 1.45 14.60
C GLU A 92 4.86 1.98 13.83
N ASN A 93 4.69 3.09 13.14
CA ASN A 93 5.73 3.72 12.33
C ASN A 93 6.11 5.07 12.95
N PRO A 94 7.25 5.18 13.64
CA PRO A 94 7.73 6.44 14.22
C PRO A 94 8.38 7.37 13.19
N THR A 95 8.61 6.88 11.96
CA THR A 95 9.36 7.61 10.93
C THR A 95 8.49 8.56 10.12
N PRO A 96 9.08 9.54 9.43
CA PRO A 96 8.34 10.41 8.54
C PRO A 96 7.99 9.79 7.18
N TRP A 97 8.31 8.51 6.95
CA TRP A 97 8.17 7.81 5.69
C TRP A 97 7.01 6.81 5.75
N ASN A 98 6.17 6.79 4.71
CA ASN A 98 5.19 5.73 4.58
C ASN A 98 5.87 4.43 4.12
N VAL A 99 5.51 3.31 4.71
CA VAL A 99 6.02 2.00 4.30
C VAL A 99 4.90 1.17 3.70
N SER A 100 5.03 0.85 2.41
CA SER A 100 4.07 0.03 1.68
C SER A 100 4.48 -1.43 1.69
N PHE A 101 3.51 -2.32 1.90
CA PHE A 101 3.71 -3.77 1.90
C PHE A 101 2.94 -4.39 0.73
N ASN A 102 3.62 -5.27 0.01
CA ASN A 102 2.99 -6.23 -0.89
C ASN A 102 2.46 -7.43 -0.11
N HIS A 103 3.22 -7.85 0.92
CA HIS A 103 2.87 -8.98 1.75
C HIS A 103 3.36 -8.80 3.19
N ILE A 104 2.53 -9.25 4.13
CA ILE A 104 2.87 -9.41 5.54
C ILE A 104 2.49 -10.83 5.91
N GLY A 105 3.46 -11.67 6.26
CA GLY A 105 3.28 -13.07 6.61
C GLY A 105 3.63 -13.34 8.08
N LEU A 106 2.90 -14.25 8.68
CA LEU A 106 3.21 -14.87 9.97
C LEU A 106 3.55 -16.33 9.72
N LYS A 107 4.67 -16.81 10.21
CA LYS A 107 5.12 -18.18 9.97
C LYS A 107 4.12 -19.25 10.48
N SER A 108 3.36 -18.93 11.52
CA SER A 108 2.45 -19.86 12.20
C SER A 108 0.96 -19.64 11.89
N VAL A 109 0.57 -18.48 11.32
CA VAL A 109 -0.83 -18.12 11.12
C VAL A 109 -1.01 -17.34 9.82
N SER A 110 -2.01 -17.70 9.00
CA SER A 110 -2.36 -16.92 7.81
C SER A 110 -3.10 -15.63 8.20
N LEU A 111 -2.93 -14.57 7.44
CA LEU A 111 -3.77 -13.38 7.55
C LEU A 111 -5.20 -13.70 7.07
N ARG A 112 -6.22 -13.13 7.72
CA ARG A 112 -7.63 -13.45 7.46
C ARG A 112 -8.09 -13.18 6.05
N ASP A 113 -7.55 -12.17 5.44
CA ASP A 113 -7.91 -11.70 4.11
C ASP A 113 -6.66 -11.71 3.24
N GLU A 114 -6.62 -12.55 2.22
CA GLU A 114 -5.51 -12.56 1.26
C GLU A 114 -5.35 -11.19 0.57
N GLU A 115 -6.46 -10.48 0.33
CA GLU A 115 -6.44 -9.11 -0.19
C GLU A 115 -5.88 -8.07 0.79
N LYS A 116 -5.94 -8.35 2.10
CA LYS A 116 -5.42 -7.47 3.17
C LYS A 116 -4.01 -7.82 3.62
N GLN A 117 -3.40 -8.84 3.08
CA GLN A 117 -1.97 -9.11 3.29
C GLN A 117 -1.09 -7.99 2.73
N SER A 118 -1.61 -7.18 1.82
CA SER A 118 -0.99 -5.95 1.35
C SER A 118 -1.53 -4.74 2.10
N GLY A 119 -0.72 -3.69 2.25
CA GLY A 119 -1.16 -2.51 2.95
C GLY A 119 -0.10 -1.44 3.05
N MET A 120 -0.23 -0.58 4.05
CA MET A 120 0.74 0.48 4.32
C MET A 120 0.73 0.82 5.81
N CYS A 121 1.92 0.97 6.38
CA CYS A 121 2.10 1.60 7.68
C CYS A 121 2.36 3.10 7.46
N PRO A 122 1.42 3.99 7.84
CA PRO A 122 1.51 5.41 7.52
C PRO A 122 2.63 6.09 8.31
N ALA A 123 3.21 7.13 7.73
CA ALA A 123 4.22 7.96 8.38
C ALA A 123 3.71 8.53 9.71
N LYS A 124 4.49 8.35 10.79
CA LYS A 124 4.13 8.76 12.16
C LYS A 124 2.74 8.27 12.59
N GLY A 125 2.40 7.04 12.21
CA GLY A 125 1.08 6.48 12.45
C GLY A 125 1.11 4.98 12.71
N THR A 126 -0.07 4.38 12.76
CA THR A 126 -0.27 2.96 13.05
C THR A 126 -1.19 2.34 12.01
N ALA A 127 -0.93 1.09 11.67
CA ALA A 127 -1.82 0.26 10.87
C ALA A 127 -2.02 -1.09 11.56
N VAL A 128 -3.18 -1.70 11.36
CA VAL A 128 -3.55 -2.99 11.97
C VAL A 128 -3.89 -3.98 10.86
N PHE A 129 -3.33 -5.18 10.94
CA PHE A 129 -3.52 -6.26 10.00
C PHE A 129 -4.12 -7.47 10.72
N SER A 130 -5.34 -7.84 10.37
CA SER A 130 -6.11 -8.89 11.04
C SER A 130 -5.53 -10.27 10.76
N LEU A 131 -5.54 -11.16 11.77
CA LEU A 131 -5.06 -12.53 11.70
C LEU A 131 -6.22 -13.53 11.64
N ALA A 132 -6.01 -14.66 10.98
CA ALA A 132 -6.99 -15.74 10.84
C ALA A 132 -6.82 -16.84 11.89
N GLY A 133 -6.53 -16.58 13.10
CA GLY A 133 -6.37 -17.60 14.15
C GLY A 133 -5.69 -17.08 15.38
N THR A 134 -5.32 -17.98 16.28
CA THR A 134 -4.59 -17.65 17.51
C THR A 134 -3.08 -17.75 17.26
N PRO A 135 -2.35 -16.65 17.19
CA PRO A 135 -0.91 -16.68 17.03
C PRO A 135 -0.21 -16.99 18.36
N ASP A 136 1.07 -17.35 18.28
CA ASP A 136 1.95 -17.35 19.43
C ASP A 136 2.08 -15.94 20.03
N LYS A 137 2.44 -15.87 21.32
CA LYS A 137 2.58 -14.58 22.02
C LYS A 137 3.68 -13.67 21.46
N SER A 138 4.64 -14.25 20.77
CA SER A 138 5.73 -13.57 20.08
C SER A 138 6.18 -14.37 18.87
N GLY A 139 6.77 -13.74 17.89
CA GLY A 139 7.22 -14.44 16.68
C GLY A 139 7.88 -13.53 15.66
N LYS A 140 8.11 -14.09 14.49
CA LYS A 140 8.66 -13.37 13.35
C LYS A 140 7.60 -13.13 12.29
N LEU A 141 7.62 -11.94 11.73
CA LEU A 141 6.91 -11.54 10.52
C LEU A 141 7.87 -11.61 9.34
N THR A 142 7.39 -12.14 8.23
CA THR A 142 8.01 -11.95 6.92
C THR A 142 7.30 -10.80 6.23
N LEU A 143 8.06 -9.82 5.78
CA LEU A 143 7.56 -8.61 5.15
C LEU A 143 8.11 -8.51 3.73
N ILE A 144 7.25 -8.26 2.76
CA ILE A 144 7.65 -7.84 1.41
C ILE A 144 7.23 -6.39 1.24
N THR A 145 8.19 -5.48 1.27
CA THR A 145 7.96 -4.04 1.10
C THR A 145 8.06 -3.63 -0.36
N ILE A 146 7.43 -2.50 -0.70
CA ILE A 146 7.46 -1.92 -2.04
C ILE A 146 8.20 -0.59 -1.95
N ASP A 147 9.26 -0.43 -2.77
CA ASP A 147 10.01 0.83 -2.86
C ASP A 147 9.37 1.88 -3.79
N ASP A 148 10.01 3.05 -3.92
CA ASP A 148 9.54 4.17 -4.75
C ASP A 148 9.52 3.82 -6.26
N PHE A 149 10.21 2.78 -6.69
CA PHE A 149 10.30 2.33 -8.09
C PHE A 149 9.40 1.12 -8.38
N GLY A 150 8.65 0.65 -7.36
CA GLY A 150 7.81 -0.55 -7.46
C GLY A 150 8.57 -1.86 -7.26
N GLY A 151 9.84 -1.80 -6.84
CA GLY A 151 10.66 -2.98 -6.50
C GLY A 151 10.21 -3.62 -5.18
N TYR A 152 10.33 -4.93 -5.09
CA TYR A 152 10.00 -5.71 -3.90
C TYR A 152 11.27 -6.03 -3.10
N HIS A 153 11.18 -5.85 -1.77
CA HIS A 153 12.28 -6.13 -0.86
C HIS A 153 11.79 -6.98 0.32
N ASP A 154 12.45 -8.13 0.50
CA ASP A 154 12.18 -9.03 1.62
C ASP A 154 12.85 -8.51 2.89
N SER A 155 12.15 -8.60 4.01
CA SER A 155 12.67 -8.29 5.34
C SER A 155 11.94 -9.10 6.41
N GLU A 156 12.53 -9.19 7.59
CA GLU A 156 11.91 -9.81 8.75
C GLU A 156 11.73 -8.79 9.87
N ALA A 157 10.68 -8.94 10.65
CA ALA A 157 10.47 -8.17 11.87
C ALA A 157 10.05 -9.12 13.01
N VAL A 158 10.28 -8.68 14.24
CA VAL A 158 9.84 -9.41 15.44
C VAL A 158 8.67 -8.68 16.04
N PHE A 159 7.66 -9.43 16.46
CA PHE A 159 6.54 -8.89 17.23
C PHE A 159 6.48 -9.56 18.61
N SER A 160 5.93 -8.82 19.56
CA SER A 160 5.60 -9.31 20.91
C SER A 160 4.23 -8.79 21.33
N ARG A 161 3.69 -9.40 22.39
CA ARG A 161 2.43 -8.96 22.99
C ARG A 161 2.64 -7.70 23.83
#